data_68ac485d115a69c26a4ee6e0aa8e7f71
#
_entry.id   68ac485d115a69c26a4ee6e0aa8e7f71
#
_cell.length_a   1.000
_cell.length_b   1.000
_cell.length_c   1.000
_cell.angle_alpha   90.00
_cell.angle_beta   90.00
_cell.angle_gamma   90.00
#
_symmetry.space_group_name_H-M   'P 1'
#
loop_
_entity.id
_entity.type
_entity.pdbx_description
1 polymer ?
#
loop_
_entity_poly.entity_id
_entity_poly.type
_entity_poly.pdbx_seq_one_letter_code
_entity_poly.pdbx_strand_id
1 'polypeptide(L)'
;MTEAKDSYGYIMPHFDTVTGLPFANEQLYFPHELSAWAPRMAHKGGYEAACASLAPHARSLRVLAMTTQGMVALNSDGSTPRRAADIGPAVEEAENVLFGGVDSSGVARFIAILDSEEEWGPLVEGTHAPAATSVAPADPQWLSLRYEAALLEAADCSSCARALALLRWHERTRFCPRCGGELQHENGGEAQRCIQCDRLEYPRQDPAVIVAITDEEDRLLLAHNRSWKPRFMSLIAGFVEAGEAPEHAVVREAKEEASLDVKEVRYVATQPWPFPRSVMIGFTGKVSGTPDPSPDMEEVDAMKWMTREELIDAVNSGELEIPTHTAIARMMIDTWLHAEDDAL
;
A
#
# COMPACT_ATOMS: atom_id res chain seq x y z
N MET A 1 -19.75 0.61 26.54
CA MET A 1 -19.22 0.98 25.21
C MET A 1 -20.11 0.34 24.19
N THR A 2 -20.87 1.12 23.41
CA THR A 2 -21.78 0.63 22.38
C THR A 2 -20.94 0.29 21.14
N GLU A 3 -20.92 -1.00 20.77
CA GLU A 3 -20.31 -1.43 19.51
C GLU A 3 -20.94 -0.68 18.34
N ALA A 4 -20.13 0.04 17.58
CA ALA A 4 -20.58 0.69 16.36
C ALA A 4 -20.81 -0.39 15.28
N LYS A 5 -22.07 -0.57 14.89
CA LYS A 5 -22.42 -1.40 13.73
C LYS A 5 -22.39 -0.53 12.47
N ASP A 6 -21.80 -1.05 11.39
CA ASP A 6 -21.95 -0.43 10.08
C ASP A 6 -23.40 -0.52 9.57
N SER A 7 -23.69 0.12 8.42
CA SER A 7 -25.01 0.14 7.80
C SER A 7 -25.51 -1.26 7.35
N TYR A 8 -24.66 -2.28 7.40
CA TYR A 8 -24.96 -3.68 7.04
C TYR A 8 -25.01 -4.62 8.25
N GLY A 9 -24.82 -4.10 9.48
CA GLY A 9 -24.92 -4.87 10.72
C GLY A 9 -23.69 -5.70 11.05
N TYR A 10 -22.57 -5.52 10.33
CA TYR A 10 -21.31 -6.15 10.67
C TYR A 10 -20.71 -5.44 11.90
N ILE A 11 -20.29 -6.24 12.88
CA ILE A 11 -19.43 -5.76 13.96
C ILE A 11 -18.04 -5.59 13.32
N MET A 12 -17.67 -4.33 13.02
CA MET A 12 -16.29 -4.04 12.66
C MET A 12 -15.44 -4.38 13.88
N PRO A 13 -14.45 -5.28 13.76
CA PRO A 13 -13.50 -5.46 14.85
C PRO A 13 -12.93 -4.08 15.20
N HIS A 14 -12.80 -3.78 16.50
CA HIS A 14 -12.18 -2.54 16.95
C HIS A 14 -10.74 -2.51 16.44
N PHE A 15 -10.52 -1.78 15.33
CA PHE A 15 -9.20 -1.56 14.75
C PHE A 15 -8.36 -0.55 15.56
N ASP A 16 -8.75 -0.23 16.79
CA ASP A 16 -8.01 0.69 17.65
C ASP A 16 -6.57 0.23 17.96
N THR A 17 -6.29 -1.06 17.73
CA THR A 17 -4.95 -1.64 17.87
C THR A 17 -4.16 -1.73 16.53
N VAL A 18 -4.81 -1.50 15.40
CA VAL A 18 -4.18 -1.57 14.05
C VAL A 18 -4.02 -0.18 13.44
N THR A 19 -4.20 0.87 14.25
CA THR A 19 -3.99 2.27 13.85
C THR A 19 -2.52 2.49 13.52
N GLY A 20 -2.22 2.72 12.26
CA GLY A 20 -0.87 3.03 11.82
C GLY A 20 -0.38 2.22 10.62
N LEU A 21 -1.18 1.25 10.11
CA LEU A 21 -0.77 0.46 8.95
C LEU A 21 -0.85 1.31 7.67
N PRO A 22 0.28 1.68 7.03
CA PRO A 22 0.27 2.45 5.80
C PRO A 22 -0.59 1.80 4.72
N PHE A 23 -1.18 2.62 3.84
CA PHE A 23 -2.09 2.25 2.73
C PHE A 23 -3.47 1.72 3.16
N ALA A 24 -3.71 1.43 4.44
CA ALA A 24 -4.97 0.89 4.93
C ALA A 24 -5.66 1.76 5.99
N ASN A 25 -5.04 2.87 6.40
CA ASN A 25 -5.52 3.69 7.52
C ASN A 25 -6.63 4.68 7.16
N GLU A 26 -6.79 5.00 5.88
CA GLU A 26 -7.77 5.99 5.46
C GLU A 26 -8.78 5.35 4.51
N GLN A 27 -10.05 5.51 4.84
CA GLN A 27 -11.13 5.11 3.94
C GLN A 27 -11.27 6.15 2.84
N LEU A 28 -10.98 5.74 1.60
CA LEU A 28 -11.16 6.58 0.42
C LEU A 28 -12.47 6.22 -0.29
N TYR A 29 -13.12 7.25 -0.83
CA TYR A 29 -14.27 7.14 -1.71
C TYR A 29 -13.86 7.44 -3.15
N PHE A 30 -14.51 6.79 -4.12
CA PHE A 30 -14.13 6.86 -5.53
C PHE A 30 -15.33 7.24 -6.44
N PRO A 31 -15.87 8.47 -6.32
CA PRO A 31 -16.93 8.95 -7.22
C PRO A 31 -16.47 8.92 -8.68
N HIS A 32 -17.21 8.24 -9.55
CA HIS A 32 -16.87 8.14 -10.98
C HIS A 32 -16.82 9.50 -11.68
N GLU A 33 -17.64 10.43 -11.23
CA GLU A 33 -17.68 11.80 -11.74
C GLU A 33 -16.35 12.52 -11.53
N LEU A 34 -15.68 12.29 -10.40
CA LEU A 34 -14.35 12.85 -10.12
C LEU A 34 -13.24 12.08 -10.83
N SER A 35 -13.31 10.76 -10.90
CA SER A 35 -12.28 9.97 -11.59
C SER A 35 -12.20 10.31 -13.07
N ALA A 36 -13.33 10.66 -13.70
CA ALA A 36 -13.39 11.11 -15.09
C ALA A 36 -12.66 12.44 -15.36
N TRP A 37 -12.33 13.22 -14.34
CA TRP A 37 -11.54 14.43 -14.48
C TRP A 37 -10.03 14.18 -14.57
N ALA A 38 -9.53 13.06 -14.06
CA ALA A 38 -8.10 12.76 -14.03
C ALA A 38 -7.39 13.02 -15.38
N PRO A 39 -7.82 12.42 -16.50
CA PRO A 39 -7.17 12.69 -17.79
C PRO A 39 -7.39 14.11 -18.33
N ARG A 40 -8.40 14.85 -17.84
CA ARG A 40 -8.70 16.21 -18.26
C ARG A 40 -7.86 17.25 -17.54
N MET A 41 -7.38 16.94 -16.33
CA MET A 41 -6.56 17.85 -15.52
C MET A 41 -5.21 18.14 -16.16
N ALA A 42 -4.71 17.24 -16.98
CA ALA A 42 -3.48 17.40 -17.77
C ALA A 42 -3.64 18.29 -19.02
N HIS A 43 -4.66 19.15 -19.06
CA HIS A 43 -4.91 20.06 -20.15
C HIS A 43 -5.21 21.46 -19.62
N LYS A 44 -4.86 22.48 -20.39
CA LYS A 44 -5.08 23.88 -20.05
C LYS A 44 -6.53 24.16 -19.63
N GLY A 45 -6.71 24.75 -18.44
CA GLY A 45 -8.02 25.02 -17.83
C GLY A 45 -8.68 23.79 -17.20
N GLY A 46 -8.03 22.62 -17.23
CA GLY A 46 -8.55 21.38 -16.64
C GLY A 46 -8.63 21.42 -15.13
N TYR A 47 -7.65 22.02 -14.48
CA TYR A 47 -7.61 22.18 -13.03
C TYR A 47 -8.77 23.09 -12.55
N GLU A 48 -8.94 24.27 -13.16
CA GLU A 48 -10.03 25.18 -12.78
C GLU A 48 -11.42 24.57 -13.00
N ALA A 49 -11.60 23.84 -14.12
CA ALA A 49 -12.84 23.16 -14.43
C ALA A 49 -13.14 22.02 -13.43
N ALA A 50 -12.12 21.27 -13.01
CA ALA A 50 -12.23 20.26 -11.96
C ALA A 50 -12.65 20.90 -10.62
N CYS A 51 -11.98 21.98 -10.21
CA CYS A 51 -12.34 22.73 -9.00
C CYS A 51 -13.80 23.21 -9.03
N ALA A 52 -14.28 23.74 -10.16
CA ALA A 52 -15.67 24.21 -10.32
C ALA A 52 -16.69 23.05 -10.26
N SER A 53 -16.29 21.83 -10.57
CA SER A 53 -17.13 20.63 -10.63
C SER A 53 -17.06 19.75 -9.38
N LEU A 54 -16.32 20.14 -8.33
CA LEU A 54 -16.12 19.33 -7.12
C LEU A 54 -17.42 19.01 -6.38
N ALA A 55 -18.30 20.00 -6.20
CA ALA A 55 -19.58 19.78 -5.54
C ALA A 55 -20.56 19.00 -6.45
N PRO A 56 -21.30 18.01 -5.93
CA PRO A 56 -21.45 17.63 -4.52
C PRO A 56 -20.45 16.57 -4.02
N HIS A 57 -19.41 16.20 -4.78
CA HIS A 57 -18.58 15.02 -4.56
C HIS A 57 -17.43 15.24 -3.58
N ALA A 58 -16.89 16.46 -3.52
CA ALA A 58 -15.81 16.82 -2.60
C ALA A 58 -15.90 18.28 -2.16
N ARG A 59 -15.23 18.62 -1.05
CA ARG A 59 -15.19 19.99 -0.49
C ARG A 59 -14.01 20.78 -1.03
N SER A 60 -12.91 20.09 -1.31
CA SER A 60 -11.67 20.68 -1.83
C SER A 60 -10.90 19.66 -2.66
N LEU A 61 -9.90 20.14 -3.38
CA LEU A 61 -9.07 19.35 -4.27
C LEU A 61 -7.59 19.60 -3.94
N ARG A 62 -6.79 18.53 -3.96
CA ARG A 62 -5.32 18.59 -3.94
C ARG A 62 -4.77 17.78 -5.12
N VAL A 63 -3.67 18.22 -5.67
CA VAL A 63 -2.93 17.49 -6.69
C VAL A 63 -1.54 17.18 -6.15
N LEU A 64 -1.25 15.91 -5.98
CA LEU A 64 0.02 15.41 -5.50
C LEU A 64 0.89 15.01 -6.69
N ALA A 65 2.21 14.94 -6.50
CA ALA A 65 3.12 14.43 -7.52
C ALA A 65 3.85 13.19 -7.02
N MET A 66 3.95 12.21 -7.90
CA MET A 66 4.62 10.94 -7.64
C MET A 66 5.32 10.45 -8.91
N THR A 67 6.54 9.90 -8.76
CA THR A 67 7.21 9.27 -9.90
C THR A 67 6.65 7.88 -10.20
N THR A 68 6.92 7.38 -11.40
CA THR A 68 6.62 5.99 -11.80
C THR A 68 7.27 4.96 -10.87
N GLN A 69 8.31 5.31 -10.13
CA GLN A 69 8.97 4.46 -9.15
C GLN A 69 8.30 4.50 -7.76
N GLY A 70 7.29 5.36 -7.56
CA GLY A 70 6.60 5.53 -6.28
C GLY A 70 7.35 6.45 -5.30
N MET A 71 8.14 7.39 -5.82
CA MET A 71 8.71 8.50 -5.03
C MET A 71 7.70 9.63 -4.98
N VAL A 72 7.29 10.06 -3.79
CA VAL A 72 6.31 11.12 -3.56
C VAL A 72 7.03 12.42 -3.19
N ALA A 73 6.71 13.50 -3.88
CA ALA A 73 7.23 14.84 -3.55
C ALA A 73 6.59 15.33 -2.25
N LEU A 74 7.41 15.86 -1.33
CA LEU A 74 6.97 16.35 -0.03
C LEU A 74 6.93 17.86 0.06
N ASN A 75 5.99 18.39 0.85
CA ASN A 75 6.02 19.76 1.31
C ASN A 75 7.25 20.04 2.17
N SER A 76 7.74 21.27 2.09
CA SER A 76 8.87 21.76 2.91
C SER A 76 8.45 22.32 4.26
N ASP A 77 7.19 22.13 4.70
CA ASP A 77 6.61 22.74 5.90
C ASP A 77 7.06 22.10 7.23
N GLY A 78 7.84 21.01 7.16
CA GLY A 78 8.32 20.29 8.35
C GLY A 78 7.22 19.56 9.13
N SER A 79 6.02 19.38 8.57
CA SER A 79 4.90 18.69 9.21
C SER A 79 5.25 17.26 9.62
N THR A 80 4.63 16.79 10.72
CA THR A 80 4.71 15.40 11.18
C THR A 80 3.29 14.96 11.55
N PRO A 81 2.68 13.97 10.86
CA PRO A 81 3.22 13.25 9.69
C PRO A 81 3.53 14.18 8.50
N ARG A 82 4.41 13.72 7.60
CA ARG A 82 4.79 14.47 6.39
C ARG A 82 3.59 14.54 5.44
N ARG A 83 3.52 15.65 4.70
CA ARG A 83 2.49 15.85 3.66
C ARG A 83 3.12 15.82 2.28
N ALA A 84 2.42 15.18 1.33
CA ALA A 84 2.79 15.29 -0.06
C ALA A 84 2.63 16.75 -0.56
N ALA A 85 3.51 17.16 -1.45
CA ALA A 85 3.44 18.49 -2.07
C ALA A 85 2.16 18.62 -2.92
N ASP A 86 1.45 19.74 -2.77
CA ASP A 86 0.30 20.06 -3.59
C ASP A 86 0.75 20.97 -4.74
N ILE A 87 0.73 20.46 -5.95
CA ILE A 87 1.16 21.18 -7.15
C ILE A 87 0.05 22.03 -7.79
N GLY A 88 -1.20 21.84 -7.36
CA GLY A 88 -2.33 22.63 -7.85
C GLY A 88 -2.40 22.73 -9.37
N PRO A 89 -2.46 23.95 -9.94
CA PRO A 89 -2.57 24.16 -11.38
C PRO A 89 -1.40 23.63 -12.21
N ALA A 90 -0.23 23.35 -11.61
CA ALA A 90 0.92 22.76 -12.31
C ALA A 90 0.60 21.40 -12.94
N VAL A 91 -0.46 20.76 -12.49
CA VAL A 91 -0.98 19.50 -13.06
C VAL A 91 -1.29 19.58 -14.56
N GLU A 92 -1.55 20.79 -15.09
CA GLU A 92 -1.84 20.99 -16.50
C GLU A 92 -0.64 20.73 -17.42
N GLU A 93 0.57 20.72 -16.86
CA GLU A 93 1.81 20.36 -17.55
C GLU A 93 2.18 18.86 -17.39
N ALA A 94 1.43 18.09 -16.59
CA ALA A 94 1.69 16.67 -16.39
C ALA A 94 1.19 15.85 -17.57
N GLU A 95 1.93 14.80 -17.95
CA GLU A 95 1.53 13.90 -19.04
C GLU A 95 0.44 12.90 -18.62
N ASN A 96 0.45 12.50 -17.33
CA ASN A 96 -0.47 11.50 -16.81
C ASN A 96 -0.95 11.89 -15.41
N VAL A 97 -2.26 11.81 -15.20
CA VAL A 97 -2.92 12.11 -13.93
C VAL A 97 -3.86 10.98 -13.56
N LEU A 98 -3.77 10.50 -12.34
CA LEU A 98 -4.64 9.46 -11.79
C LEU A 98 -5.47 10.00 -10.63
N PHE A 99 -6.69 9.46 -10.47
CA PHE A 99 -7.54 9.82 -9.34
C PHE A 99 -7.18 8.99 -8.11
N GLY A 100 -6.78 9.68 -7.04
CA GLY A 100 -6.38 9.07 -5.77
C GLY A 100 -7.52 8.79 -4.80
N GLY A 101 -8.71 9.37 -5.02
CA GLY A 101 -9.87 9.21 -4.16
C GLY A 101 -10.25 10.47 -3.37
N VAL A 102 -11.33 10.38 -2.60
CA VAL A 102 -11.81 11.39 -1.66
C VAL A 102 -11.72 10.83 -0.26
N ASP A 103 -11.07 11.55 0.66
CA ASP A 103 -10.95 11.11 2.05
C ASP A 103 -12.20 11.43 2.89
N SER A 104 -12.21 10.97 4.13
CA SER A 104 -13.29 11.18 5.10
C SER A 104 -13.58 12.66 5.40
N SER A 105 -12.62 13.55 5.20
CA SER A 105 -12.78 15.01 5.35
C SER A 105 -13.36 15.68 4.10
N GLY A 106 -13.50 14.94 3.01
CA GLY A 106 -14.04 15.43 1.73
C GLY A 106 -12.97 16.09 0.84
N VAL A 107 -11.70 15.77 1.01
CA VAL A 107 -10.62 16.24 0.14
C VAL A 107 -10.41 15.23 -0.99
N ALA A 108 -10.64 15.67 -2.23
CA ALA A 108 -10.31 14.89 -3.43
C ALA A 108 -8.81 15.02 -3.72
N ARG A 109 -8.16 13.89 -4.04
CA ARG A 109 -6.76 13.86 -4.44
C ARG A 109 -6.61 13.35 -5.85
N PHE A 110 -5.82 14.05 -6.64
CA PHE A 110 -5.33 13.60 -7.94
C PHE A 110 -3.81 13.50 -7.87
N ILE A 111 -3.25 12.55 -8.60
CA ILE A 111 -1.83 12.26 -8.55
C ILE A 111 -1.26 12.45 -9.96
N ALA A 112 -0.43 13.49 -10.13
CA ALA A 112 0.37 13.68 -11.32
C ALA A 112 1.53 12.67 -11.29
N ILE A 113 1.67 11.91 -12.36
CA ILE A 113 2.71 10.89 -12.51
C ILE A 113 3.84 11.48 -13.33
N LEU A 114 5.04 11.43 -12.78
CA LEU A 114 6.30 11.83 -13.39
C LEU A 114 7.13 10.60 -13.72
N ASP A 115 7.88 10.60 -14.81
CA ASP A 115 8.77 9.50 -15.10
C ASP A 115 9.96 9.46 -14.14
N SER A 116 10.47 10.63 -13.75
CA SER A 116 11.55 10.78 -12.78
C SER A 116 11.40 12.04 -11.92
N GLU A 117 12.24 12.15 -10.89
CA GLU A 117 12.31 13.34 -10.02
C GLU A 117 12.79 14.59 -10.78
N GLU A 118 13.53 14.42 -11.87
CA GLU A 118 14.08 15.48 -12.71
C GLU A 118 13.00 16.29 -13.44
N GLU A 119 11.82 15.72 -13.64
CA GLU A 119 10.67 16.38 -14.26
C GLU A 119 9.98 17.40 -13.34
N TRP A 120 10.32 17.43 -12.05
CA TRP A 120 9.71 18.34 -11.09
C TRP A 120 9.95 19.82 -11.44
N GLY A 121 11.18 20.20 -11.73
CA GLY A 121 11.53 21.59 -12.07
C GLY A 121 10.68 22.13 -13.23
N PRO A 122 10.69 21.47 -14.41
CA PRO A 122 9.85 21.85 -15.55
C PRO A 122 8.35 21.91 -15.22
N LEU A 123 7.84 20.95 -14.44
CA LEU A 123 6.43 20.90 -14.04
C LEU A 123 6.01 22.14 -13.22
N VAL A 124 6.85 22.58 -12.29
CA VAL A 124 6.52 23.67 -11.37
C VAL A 124 6.84 25.05 -11.96
N GLU A 125 7.93 25.18 -12.75
CA GLU A 125 8.35 26.42 -13.40
C GLU A 125 7.40 26.89 -14.52
N GLY A 126 6.72 25.94 -15.19
CA GLY A 126 5.74 26.22 -16.26
C GLY A 126 4.48 26.95 -15.78
N THR A 127 4.25 27.00 -14.49
CA THR A 127 3.01 27.57 -13.93
C THR A 127 3.09 29.08 -13.73
N HIS A 128 2.34 29.84 -14.52
CA HIS A 128 1.97 31.24 -14.23
C HIS A 128 0.82 31.32 -13.20
N ALA A 129 0.79 30.44 -12.19
CA ALA A 129 -0.26 30.47 -11.18
C ALA A 129 -0.19 31.74 -10.34
N PRO A 130 -1.30 32.45 -10.12
CA PRO A 130 -1.32 33.53 -9.15
C PRO A 130 -1.00 32.96 -7.76
N ALA A 131 -0.10 33.62 -7.05
CA ALA A 131 0.62 33.22 -5.84
C ALA A 131 -0.23 32.86 -4.59
N ALA A 132 -1.43 32.34 -4.73
CA ALA A 132 -2.38 32.27 -3.60
C ALA A 132 -2.80 30.85 -3.16
N THR A 133 -2.50 29.76 -3.86
CA THR A 133 -3.17 28.47 -3.53
C THR A 133 -2.32 27.20 -3.53
N SER A 134 -1.09 27.17 -4.02
CA SER A 134 -0.20 26.01 -3.78
C SER A 134 1.25 26.46 -3.76
N VAL A 135 1.92 26.18 -2.66
CA VAL A 135 3.35 26.43 -2.53
C VAL A 135 4.05 25.09 -2.74
N ALA A 136 4.07 24.63 -3.99
CA ALA A 136 4.97 23.54 -4.35
C ALA A 136 6.41 24.02 -4.08
N PRO A 137 7.23 23.29 -3.31
CA PRO A 137 8.60 23.68 -3.04
C PRO A 137 9.42 23.67 -4.34
N ALA A 138 10.35 24.64 -4.50
CA ALA A 138 11.22 24.68 -5.66
C ALA A 138 12.09 23.41 -5.77
N ASP A 139 12.46 22.82 -4.62
CA ASP A 139 13.25 21.60 -4.50
C ASP A 139 12.59 20.71 -3.43
N PRO A 140 11.74 19.73 -3.79
CA PRO A 140 11.06 18.89 -2.84
C PRO A 140 12.01 17.82 -2.30
N GLN A 141 11.76 17.38 -1.06
CA GLN A 141 12.26 16.10 -0.62
C GLN A 141 11.40 15.00 -1.21
N TRP A 142 12.01 13.88 -1.55
CA TRP A 142 11.32 12.72 -2.09
C TRP A 142 11.22 11.61 -1.05
N LEU A 143 10.06 11.01 -0.96
CA LEU A 143 9.76 9.93 -0.02
C LEU A 143 9.40 8.65 -0.80
N SER A 144 10.06 7.55 -0.48
CA SER A 144 9.75 6.25 -1.06
C SER A 144 8.50 5.64 -0.42
N LEU A 145 7.42 5.47 -1.21
CA LEU A 145 6.23 4.76 -0.73
C LEU A 145 6.54 3.34 -0.25
N ARG A 146 7.53 2.67 -0.83
CA ARG A 146 7.87 1.31 -0.45
C ARG A 146 8.50 1.19 0.94
N TYR A 147 9.30 2.18 1.32
CA TYR A 147 10.13 2.08 2.53
C TYR A 147 9.76 3.07 3.62
N GLU A 148 9.15 4.19 3.26
CA GLU A 148 8.97 5.33 4.15
C GLU A 148 7.51 5.81 4.25
N ALA A 149 6.56 5.09 3.67
CA ALA A 149 5.13 5.49 3.65
C ALA A 149 4.54 5.73 5.05
N ALA A 150 5.10 5.09 6.08
CA ALA A 150 4.71 5.31 7.47
C ALA A 150 4.93 6.76 7.95
N LEU A 151 5.77 7.53 7.27
CA LEU A 151 6.04 8.94 7.58
C LEU A 151 5.02 9.88 6.92
N LEU A 152 4.24 9.40 5.94
CA LEU A 152 3.31 10.20 5.16
C LEU A 152 1.95 10.28 5.86
N GLU A 153 1.24 11.40 5.67
CA GLU A 153 -0.15 11.53 6.10
C GLU A 153 -1.01 10.41 5.48
N ALA A 154 -1.89 9.80 6.27
CA ALA A 154 -2.62 8.58 5.90
C ALA A 154 -3.41 8.72 4.59
N ALA A 155 -4.10 9.84 4.38
CA ALA A 155 -4.87 10.07 3.17
C ALA A 155 -3.98 10.26 1.93
N ASP A 156 -2.86 10.99 2.04
CA ASP A 156 -1.89 11.14 0.96
C ASP A 156 -1.24 9.80 0.64
N CYS A 157 -0.87 9.02 1.66
CA CYS A 157 -0.31 7.69 1.54
C CYS A 157 -1.26 6.73 0.78
N SER A 158 -2.51 6.63 1.21
CA SER A 158 -3.51 5.74 0.59
C SER A 158 -3.83 6.15 -0.85
N SER A 159 -3.91 7.47 -1.12
CA SER A 159 -4.16 7.98 -2.46
C SER A 159 -3.00 7.70 -3.42
N CYS A 160 -1.75 7.90 -2.98
CA CYS A 160 -0.57 7.56 -3.78
C CYS A 160 -0.43 6.04 -4.01
N ALA A 161 -0.74 5.23 -3.00
CA ALA A 161 -0.72 3.76 -3.15
C ALA A 161 -1.74 3.28 -4.18
N ARG A 162 -2.96 3.84 -4.18
CA ARG A 162 -3.97 3.57 -5.20
C ARG A 162 -3.48 3.96 -6.60
N ALA A 163 -2.95 5.17 -6.75
CA ALA A 163 -2.44 5.64 -8.03
C ALA A 163 -1.31 4.73 -8.54
N LEU A 164 -0.38 4.34 -7.67
CA LEU A 164 0.70 3.42 -8.03
C LEU A 164 0.17 2.05 -8.46
N ALA A 165 -0.85 1.52 -7.78
CA ALA A 165 -1.48 0.25 -8.16
C ALA A 165 -2.12 0.31 -9.56
N LEU A 166 -2.84 1.40 -9.87
CA LEU A 166 -3.44 1.63 -11.19
C LEU A 166 -2.36 1.79 -12.27
N LEU A 167 -1.33 2.60 -12.00
CA LEU A 167 -0.20 2.79 -12.90
C LEU A 167 0.46 1.46 -13.25
N ARG A 168 0.80 0.65 -12.24
CA ARG A 168 1.42 -0.67 -12.43
C ARG A 168 0.53 -1.63 -13.23
N TRP A 169 -0.78 -1.52 -13.09
CA TRP A 169 -1.71 -2.30 -13.87
C TRP A 169 -1.77 -1.81 -15.32
N HIS A 170 -1.86 -0.49 -15.58
CA HIS A 170 -1.87 0.08 -16.91
C HIS A 170 -0.62 -0.27 -17.72
N GLU A 171 0.56 -0.17 -17.12
CA GLU A 171 1.84 -0.51 -17.74
C GLU A 171 1.88 -1.97 -18.24
N ARG A 172 1.26 -2.88 -17.51
CA ARG A 172 1.35 -4.34 -17.73
C ARG A 172 0.18 -4.93 -18.49
N THR A 173 -0.92 -4.19 -18.62
CA THR A 173 -2.17 -4.69 -19.20
C THR A 173 -2.57 -3.81 -20.37
N ARG A 174 -1.85 -3.94 -21.48
CA ARG A 174 -2.09 -3.17 -22.71
C ARG A 174 -3.02 -3.88 -23.69
N PHE A 175 -3.13 -5.19 -23.59
CA PHE A 175 -3.88 -6.02 -24.54
C PHE A 175 -4.91 -6.90 -23.82
N CYS A 176 -6.05 -7.06 -24.46
CA CYS A 176 -7.13 -7.89 -23.97
C CYS A 176 -6.72 -9.36 -23.85
N PRO A 177 -6.86 -9.99 -22.67
CA PRO A 177 -6.47 -11.40 -22.49
C PRO A 177 -7.36 -12.37 -23.27
N ARG A 178 -8.53 -11.91 -23.78
CA ARG A 178 -9.47 -12.74 -24.55
C ARG A 178 -9.14 -12.76 -26.05
N CYS A 179 -8.87 -11.60 -26.65
CA CYS A 179 -8.77 -11.50 -28.11
C CYS A 179 -7.47 -10.84 -28.61
N GLY A 180 -6.60 -10.37 -27.72
CA GLY A 180 -5.37 -9.69 -28.08
C GLY A 180 -5.57 -8.24 -28.58
N GLY A 181 -6.80 -7.73 -28.64
CA GLY A 181 -7.07 -6.34 -29.04
C GLY A 181 -6.55 -5.34 -28.00
N GLU A 182 -6.25 -4.13 -28.43
CA GLU A 182 -5.79 -3.05 -27.57
C GLU A 182 -6.85 -2.68 -26.52
N LEU A 183 -6.38 -2.32 -25.33
CA LEU A 183 -7.22 -1.85 -24.23
C LEU A 183 -7.10 -0.33 -24.11
N GLN A 184 -8.24 0.34 -23.97
CA GLN A 184 -8.33 1.79 -23.73
C GLN A 184 -8.86 2.05 -22.31
N HIS A 185 -8.32 3.09 -21.67
CA HIS A 185 -8.73 3.49 -20.33
C HIS A 185 -10.19 3.96 -20.34
N GLU A 186 -10.94 3.52 -19.34
CA GLU A 186 -12.31 3.89 -19.05
C GLU A 186 -12.46 4.30 -17.59
N ASN A 187 -13.45 5.11 -17.27
CA ASN A 187 -13.70 5.60 -15.92
C ASN A 187 -12.46 6.25 -15.27
N GLY A 188 -11.74 7.10 -16.01
CA GLY A 188 -10.54 7.76 -15.50
C GLY A 188 -9.37 6.81 -15.20
N GLY A 189 -9.33 5.64 -15.86
CA GLY A 189 -8.26 4.63 -15.69
C GLY A 189 -8.60 3.54 -14.66
N GLU A 190 -9.78 3.56 -14.06
CA GLU A 190 -10.21 2.52 -13.11
C GLU A 190 -10.60 1.20 -13.79
N ALA A 191 -10.91 1.25 -15.07
CA ALA A 191 -11.16 0.11 -15.93
C ALA A 191 -10.50 0.32 -17.30
N GLN A 192 -10.40 -0.74 -18.09
CA GLN A 192 -9.97 -0.69 -19.47
C GLN A 192 -10.98 -1.46 -20.34
N ARG A 193 -11.30 -0.89 -21.51
CA ARG A 193 -12.20 -1.53 -22.47
C ARG A 193 -11.43 -1.96 -23.71
N CYS A 194 -11.66 -3.19 -24.16
CA CYS A 194 -11.10 -3.69 -25.40
C CYS A 194 -11.80 -3.08 -26.60
N ILE A 195 -11.04 -2.41 -27.48
CA ILE A 195 -11.55 -1.80 -28.71
C ILE A 195 -12.09 -2.81 -29.74
N GLN A 196 -11.69 -4.09 -29.62
CA GLN A 196 -12.05 -5.13 -30.58
C GLN A 196 -13.24 -5.99 -30.15
N CYS A 197 -13.32 -6.37 -28.85
CA CYS A 197 -14.37 -7.27 -28.37
C CYS A 197 -15.26 -6.67 -27.29
N ASP A 198 -15.09 -5.38 -26.98
CA ASP A 198 -15.87 -4.59 -26.01
C ASP A 198 -15.82 -5.11 -24.55
N ARG A 199 -14.89 -6.03 -24.26
CA ARG A 199 -14.74 -6.56 -22.91
C ARG A 199 -14.12 -5.51 -21.98
N LEU A 200 -14.67 -5.41 -20.76
CA LEU A 200 -14.06 -4.65 -19.66
C LEU A 200 -13.06 -5.51 -18.91
N GLU A 201 -11.93 -4.90 -18.60
CA GLU A 201 -10.89 -5.43 -17.71
C GLU A 201 -10.73 -4.50 -16.50
N TYR A 202 -10.45 -5.11 -15.36
CA TYR A 202 -10.29 -4.42 -14.08
C TYR A 202 -8.90 -4.68 -13.50
N PRO A 203 -8.40 -3.81 -12.60
CA PRO A 203 -7.09 -3.98 -11.97
C PRO A 203 -6.97 -5.35 -11.30
N ARG A 204 -5.95 -6.09 -11.68
CA ARG A 204 -5.61 -7.37 -11.04
C ARG A 204 -4.89 -7.10 -9.74
N GLN A 205 -5.29 -7.83 -8.71
CA GLN A 205 -4.59 -7.91 -7.43
C GLN A 205 -4.27 -9.37 -7.12
N ASP A 206 -3.11 -9.62 -6.53
CA ASP A 206 -2.67 -10.97 -6.17
C ASP A 206 -2.74 -11.09 -4.64
N PRO A 207 -3.68 -11.87 -4.07
CA PRO A 207 -3.77 -12.07 -2.64
C PRO A 207 -2.58 -12.91 -2.14
N ALA A 208 -1.98 -12.48 -1.04
CA ALA A 208 -0.90 -13.18 -0.37
C ALA A 208 -1.12 -13.15 1.15
N VAL A 209 -0.84 -14.24 1.82
CA VAL A 209 -0.88 -14.31 3.27
C VAL A 209 0.48 -13.97 3.87
N ILE A 210 0.48 -13.48 5.09
CA ILE A 210 1.65 -13.31 5.92
C ILE A 210 1.29 -13.69 7.35
N VAL A 211 2.13 -14.42 8.04
CA VAL A 211 1.79 -15.01 9.34
C VAL A 211 2.89 -14.83 10.38
N ALA A 212 2.52 -14.26 11.54
CA ALA A 212 3.32 -14.27 12.74
C ALA A 212 3.09 -15.60 13.48
N ILE A 213 4.06 -16.51 13.40
CA ILE A 213 4.00 -17.83 14.02
C ILE A 213 4.74 -17.78 15.35
N THR A 214 4.06 -18.21 16.42
CA THR A 214 4.68 -18.36 17.75
C THR A 214 4.65 -19.81 18.22
N ASP A 215 5.64 -20.18 19.02
CA ASP A 215 5.69 -21.48 19.70
C ASP A 215 5.14 -21.42 21.13
N GLU A 216 5.24 -22.53 21.90
CA GLU A 216 4.75 -22.57 23.28
C GLU A 216 5.57 -21.72 24.27
N GLU A 217 6.79 -21.33 23.91
CA GLU A 217 7.62 -20.38 24.68
C GLU A 217 7.41 -18.93 24.24
N ASP A 218 6.40 -18.68 23.40
CA ASP A 218 6.07 -17.36 22.82
C ASP A 218 7.23 -16.73 22.03
N ARG A 219 8.11 -17.56 21.44
CA ARG A 219 9.12 -17.10 20.51
C ARG A 219 8.50 -16.90 19.13
N LEU A 220 8.90 -15.84 18.44
CA LEU A 220 8.46 -15.54 17.07
C LEU A 220 9.39 -16.21 16.05
N LEU A 221 8.81 -16.85 15.04
CA LEU A 221 9.57 -17.35 13.91
C LEU A 221 9.87 -16.24 12.91
N LEU A 222 11.14 -16.07 12.60
CA LEU A 222 11.60 -15.24 11.48
C LEU A 222 12.25 -16.12 10.41
N ALA A 223 12.05 -15.75 9.15
CA ALA A 223 12.57 -16.43 7.97
C ALA A 223 13.34 -15.48 7.07
N HIS A 224 14.40 -15.99 6.42
CA HIS A 224 15.20 -15.30 5.42
C HIS A 224 14.92 -15.90 4.05
N ASN A 225 14.40 -15.07 3.12
CA ASN A 225 14.27 -15.49 1.73
C ASN A 225 15.60 -15.27 0.99
N ARG A 226 16.03 -16.26 0.22
CA ARG A 226 17.31 -16.29 -0.51
C ARG A 226 17.55 -15.10 -1.43
N SER A 227 16.49 -14.43 -1.87
CA SER A 227 16.57 -13.24 -2.72
C SER A 227 16.87 -11.96 -1.95
N TRP A 228 16.81 -11.99 -0.62
CA TRP A 228 16.98 -10.82 0.24
C TRP A 228 18.45 -10.57 0.60
N LYS A 229 18.70 -9.42 1.23
CA LYS A 229 20.01 -9.11 1.80
C LYS A 229 20.33 -10.08 2.95
N PRO A 230 21.57 -10.49 3.16
CA PRO A 230 21.95 -11.57 4.08
C PRO A 230 21.50 -11.44 5.53
N ARG A 231 21.24 -10.21 6.01
CA ARG A 231 20.80 -9.97 7.40
C ARG A 231 19.32 -9.65 7.53
N PHE A 232 18.59 -9.63 6.41
CA PHE A 232 17.20 -9.26 6.43
C PHE A 232 16.33 -10.50 6.68
N MET A 233 15.50 -10.46 7.74
CA MET A 233 14.52 -11.50 8.03
C MET A 233 13.13 -10.90 8.19
N SER A 234 12.11 -11.70 7.89
CA SER A 234 10.70 -11.31 7.99
C SER A 234 9.85 -12.50 8.44
N LEU A 235 8.54 -12.32 8.41
CA LEU A 235 7.55 -13.37 8.64
C LEU A 235 7.39 -14.23 7.39
N ILE A 236 6.91 -15.46 7.54
CA ILE A 236 6.51 -16.34 6.44
C ILE A 236 5.36 -15.71 5.67
N ALA A 237 5.43 -15.74 4.35
CA ALA A 237 4.44 -15.12 3.47
C ALA A 237 4.43 -15.79 2.10
N GLY A 238 3.25 -16.12 1.59
CA GLY A 238 3.10 -16.70 0.27
C GLY A 238 1.77 -16.38 -0.41
N PHE A 239 1.65 -16.71 -1.68
CA PHE A 239 0.44 -16.42 -2.44
C PHE A 239 -0.70 -17.38 -2.11
N VAL A 240 -1.92 -16.83 -2.10
CA VAL A 240 -3.14 -17.64 -2.05
C VAL A 240 -3.36 -18.30 -3.43
N GLU A 241 -3.47 -19.61 -3.46
CA GLU A 241 -3.70 -20.36 -4.69
C GLU A 241 -5.15 -20.24 -5.21
N ALA A 242 -5.36 -20.60 -6.47
CA ALA A 242 -6.67 -20.54 -7.09
C ALA A 242 -7.67 -21.49 -6.40
N GLY A 243 -8.70 -20.94 -5.78
CA GLY A 243 -9.72 -21.68 -5.03
C GLY A 243 -9.36 -22.01 -3.59
N GLU A 244 -8.23 -21.51 -3.11
CA GLU A 244 -7.77 -21.69 -1.73
C GLU A 244 -8.31 -20.57 -0.83
N ALA A 245 -8.66 -20.91 0.42
CA ALA A 245 -8.97 -19.92 1.45
C ALA A 245 -7.66 -19.37 2.06
N PRO A 246 -7.58 -18.05 2.40
CA PRO A 246 -6.36 -17.49 2.98
C PRO A 246 -5.86 -18.21 4.23
N GLU A 247 -6.75 -18.67 5.10
CA GLU A 247 -6.39 -19.44 6.30
C GLU A 247 -5.72 -20.77 5.95
N HIS A 248 -6.12 -21.41 4.84
CA HIS A 248 -5.48 -22.64 4.35
C HIS A 248 -4.12 -22.34 3.73
N ALA A 249 -3.99 -21.21 3.01
CA ALA A 249 -2.70 -20.77 2.50
C ALA A 249 -1.68 -20.56 3.62
N VAL A 250 -2.08 -20.00 4.78
CA VAL A 250 -1.21 -19.89 5.96
C VAL A 250 -0.67 -21.25 6.40
N VAL A 251 -1.55 -22.26 6.50
CA VAL A 251 -1.15 -23.61 6.94
C VAL A 251 -0.25 -24.28 5.91
N ARG A 252 -0.56 -24.11 4.61
CA ARG A 252 0.25 -24.67 3.52
C ARG A 252 1.63 -24.03 3.46
N GLU A 253 1.74 -22.70 3.44
CA GLU A 253 3.02 -21.98 3.37
C GLU A 253 3.91 -22.30 4.58
N ALA A 254 3.33 -22.33 5.80
CA ALA A 254 4.08 -22.73 6.99
C ALA A 254 4.60 -24.17 6.90
N LYS A 255 3.82 -25.05 6.24
CA LYS A 255 4.23 -26.46 6.05
C LYS A 255 5.30 -26.58 4.97
N GLU A 256 5.15 -25.88 3.86
CA GLU A 256 6.06 -25.92 2.71
C GLU A 256 7.40 -25.27 3.04
N GLU A 257 7.38 -24.03 3.52
CA GLU A 257 8.59 -23.26 3.77
C GLU A 257 9.33 -23.66 5.06
N ALA A 258 8.60 -24.07 6.13
CA ALA A 258 9.16 -24.28 7.46
C ALA A 258 8.98 -25.70 8.02
N SER A 259 8.24 -26.57 7.36
CA SER A 259 7.82 -27.91 7.84
C SER A 259 7.01 -27.87 9.15
N LEU A 260 6.34 -26.76 9.43
CA LEU A 260 5.57 -26.55 10.66
C LEU A 260 4.07 -26.85 10.47
N ASP A 261 3.45 -27.42 11.50
CA ASP A 261 2.00 -27.63 11.58
C ASP A 261 1.35 -26.52 12.42
N VAL A 262 0.97 -25.42 11.75
CA VAL A 262 0.37 -24.24 12.38
C VAL A 262 -1.10 -24.48 12.72
N LYS A 263 -1.50 -24.03 13.88
CA LYS A 263 -2.87 -24.06 14.42
C LYS A 263 -3.29 -22.67 14.89
N GLU A 264 -4.53 -22.52 15.31
CA GLU A 264 -5.08 -21.27 15.85
C GLU A 264 -4.84 -20.07 14.93
N VAL A 265 -5.01 -20.27 13.62
CA VAL A 265 -4.86 -19.20 12.63
C VAL A 265 -5.93 -18.14 12.85
N ARG A 266 -5.52 -16.90 13.10
CA ARG A 266 -6.41 -15.77 13.35
C ARG A 266 -6.03 -14.59 12.46
N TYR A 267 -7.04 -14.00 11.81
CA TYR A 267 -6.87 -12.79 11.00
C TYR A 267 -6.44 -11.60 11.86
N VAL A 268 -5.51 -10.79 11.35
CA VAL A 268 -5.00 -9.59 12.00
C VAL A 268 -5.41 -8.34 11.22
N ALA A 269 -4.95 -8.21 9.97
CA ALA A 269 -5.15 -7.02 9.15
C ALA A 269 -4.95 -7.32 7.67
N THR A 270 -5.39 -6.41 6.80
CA THR A 270 -5.12 -6.46 5.36
C THR A 270 -4.46 -5.18 4.91
N GLN A 271 -3.39 -5.30 4.11
CA GLN A 271 -2.65 -4.17 3.54
C GLN A 271 -2.58 -4.27 2.02
N PRO A 272 -3.07 -3.26 1.26
CA PRO A 272 -2.70 -3.09 -0.14
C PRO A 272 -1.18 -2.94 -0.26
N TRP A 273 -0.56 -3.69 -1.16
CA TRP A 273 0.90 -3.67 -1.36
C TRP A 273 1.22 -3.54 -2.86
N PRO A 274 1.20 -2.30 -3.42
CA PRO A 274 1.35 -2.06 -4.86
C PRO A 274 2.79 -2.25 -5.38
N PHE A 275 3.50 -3.24 -4.87
CA PHE A 275 4.88 -3.58 -5.23
C PHE A 275 5.01 -5.05 -5.66
N PRO A 276 4.47 -5.48 -6.82
CA PRO A 276 3.77 -4.61 -7.78
C PRO A 276 2.25 -4.52 -7.61
N ARG A 277 1.55 -5.49 -6.94
CA ARG A 277 0.08 -5.56 -6.90
C ARG A 277 -0.50 -6.54 -5.88
N SER A 278 0.24 -6.83 -4.82
CA SER A 278 -0.24 -7.77 -3.80
C SER A 278 -1.30 -7.13 -2.90
N VAL A 279 -2.17 -7.98 -2.36
CA VAL A 279 -2.98 -7.69 -1.17
C VAL A 279 -2.47 -8.62 -0.09
N MET A 280 -1.77 -8.05 0.90
CA MET A 280 -1.23 -8.81 2.02
C MET A 280 -2.30 -9.01 3.08
N ILE A 281 -2.56 -10.27 3.46
CA ILE A 281 -3.56 -10.66 4.46
C ILE A 281 -2.80 -11.24 5.65
N GLY A 282 -2.74 -10.50 6.75
CA GLY A 282 -1.98 -10.83 7.96
C GLY A 282 -2.74 -11.75 8.90
N PHE A 283 -2.04 -12.74 9.41
CA PHE A 283 -2.54 -13.71 10.38
C PHE A 283 -1.55 -13.91 11.53
N THR A 284 -2.05 -14.31 12.69
CA THR A 284 -1.25 -14.99 13.71
C THR A 284 -1.50 -16.48 13.64
N GLY A 285 -0.53 -17.28 14.09
CA GLY A 285 -0.67 -18.74 14.20
C GLY A 285 0.23 -19.28 15.29
N LYS A 286 -0.12 -20.45 15.83
CA LYS A 286 0.66 -21.14 16.88
C LYS A 286 1.08 -22.53 16.44
N VAL A 287 2.25 -22.96 16.89
CA VAL A 287 2.70 -24.35 16.81
C VAL A 287 2.69 -24.99 18.18
N SER A 288 2.48 -26.30 18.24
CA SER A 288 2.56 -27.04 19.53
C SER A 288 4.00 -27.41 19.84
N GLY A 289 4.42 -27.20 21.09
CA GLY A 289 5.79 -27.42 21.52
C GLY A 289 6.75 -26.35 21.00
N THR A 290 7.99 -26.74 20.88
CA THR A 290 9.08 -25.90 20.38
C THR A 290 9.80 -26.61 19.22
N PRO A 291 9.11 -26.84 18.09
CA PRO A 291 9.70 -27.60 16.98
C PRO A 291 10.86 -26.83 16.34
N ASP A 292 11.87 -27.55 15.87
CA ASP A 292 12.90 -26.97 15.03
C ASP A 292 12.32 -26.69 13.64
N PRO A 293 12.36 -25.47 13.11
CA PRO A 293 11.89 -25.17 11.77
C PRO A 293 12.88 -25.73 10.75
N SER A 294 12.36 -26.28 9.66
CA SER A 294 13.18 -26.82 8.58
C SER A 294 12.90 -26.01 7.31
N PRO A 295 13.77 -25.07 6.94
CA PRO A 295 13.60 -24.29 5.70
C PRO A 295 13.64 -25.22 4.49
N ASP A 296 12.84 -24.88 3.46
CA ASP A 296 12.74 -25.63 2.21
C ASP A 296 14.01 -25.59 1.36
N MET A 297 14.89 -24.64 1.61
CA MET A 297 16.14 -24.40 0.88
C MET A 297 15.93 -24.01 -0.60
N GLU A 298 14.68 -23.79 -1.02
CA GLU A 298 14.34 -23.32 -2.36
C GLU A 298 14.05 -21.81 -2.33
N GLU A 299 13.10 -21.38 -1.51
CA GLU A 299 12.75 -19.98 -1.29
C GLU A 299 13.34 -19.44 0.00
N VAL A 300 13.26 -20.21 1.07
CA VAL A 300 13.75 -19.85 2.40
C VAL A 300 14.99 -20.69 2.73
N ASP A 301 16.08 -20.04 3.11
CA ASP A 301 17.37 -20.71 3.41
C ASP A 301 17.81 -20.60 4.86
N ALA A 302 17.15 -19.73 5.67
CA ALA A 302 17.40 -19.64 7.10
C ALA A 302 16.14 -19.28 7.87
N MET A 303 16.00 -19.87 9.05
CA MET A 303 14.93 -19.57 10.00
C MET A 303 15.44 -19.51 11.41
N LYS A 304 14.80 -18.72 12.24
CA LYS A 304 15.19 -18.58 13.64
C LYS A 304 13.95 -18.29 14.51
N TRP A 305 13.77 -19.09 15.58
CA TRP A 305 12.94 -18.71 16.71
C TRP A 305 13.66 -17.63 17.51
N MET A 306 12.96 -16.55 17.84
CA MET A 306 13.52 -15.46 18.62
C MET A 306 12.59 -15.06 19.76
N THR A 307 13.16 -14.91 20.94
CA THR A 307 12.50 -14.20 22.04
C THR A 307 12.46 -12.70 21.75
N ARG A 308 11.64 -11.96 22.49
CA ARG A 308 11.56 -10.49 22.38
C ARG A 308 12.92 -9.84 22.62
N GLU A 309 13.63 -10.28 23.66
CA GLU A 309 14.94 -9.75 24.02
C GLU A 309 15.99 -10.00 22.92
N GLU A 310 16.08 -11.25 22.42
CA GLU A 310 17.00 -11.59 21.33
C GLU A 310 16.73 -10.77 20.06
N LEU A 311 15.46 -10.56 19.70
CA LEU A 311 15.11 -9.77 18.53
C LEU A 311 15.50 -8.30 18.70
N ILE A 312 15.21 -7.70 19.85
CA ILE A 312 15.58 -6.32 20.16
C ILE A 312 17.09 -6.14 20.09
N ASP A 313 17.86 -7.04 20.70
CA ASP A 313 19.33 -6.98 20.74
C ASP A 313 19.94 -7.16 19.36
N ALA A 314 19.46 -8.12 18.57
CA ALA A 314 19.94 -8.36 17.21
C ALA A 314 19.67 -7.19 16.26
N VAL A 315 18.51 -6.53 16.39
CA VAL A 315 18.18 -5.34 15.60
C VAL A 315 19.02 -4.13 16.03
N ASN A 316 19.16 -3.90 17.34
CA ASN A 316 19.93 -2.79 17.88
C ASN A 316 21.45 -2.90 17.57
N SER A 317 21.97 -4.10 17.57
CA SER A 317 23.40 -4.36 17.20
C SER A 317 23.64 -4.31 15.69
N GLY A 318 22.58 -4.32 14.85
CA GLY A 318 22.68 -4.41 13.40
C GLY A 318 23.05 -5.81 12.88
N GLU A 319 22.97 -6.84 13.73
CA GLU A 319 23.11 -8.24 13.33
C GLU A 319 21.95 -8.66 12.44
N LEU A 320 20.73 -8.14 12.71
CA LEU A 320 19.51 -8.45 12.00
C LEU A 320 18.84 -7.16 11.49
N GLU A 321 18.32 -7.24 10.27
CA GLU A 321 17.43 -6.23 9.69
C GLU A 321 16.03 -6.83 9.57
N ILE A 322 15.00 -6.06 9.96
CA ILE A 322 13.59 -6.45 9.82
C ILE A 322 12.84 -5.44 8.94
N PRO A 323 11.62 -5.75 8.48
CA PRO A 323 10.83 -4.84 7.65
C PRO A 323 10.69 -3.44 8.25
N THR A 324 10.61 -2.43 7.38
CA THR A 324 10.36 -1.04 7.81
C THR A 324 8.91 -0.88 8.31
N HIS A 325 8.62 0.19 9.04
CA HIS A 325 7.28 0.48 9.55
C HIS A 325 6.20 0.66 8.47
N THR A 326 6.60 0.67 7.20
CA THR A 326 5.67 0.67 6.06
C THR A 326 4.96 -0.67 5.87
N ALA A 327 5.62 -1.79 6.19
CA ALA A 327 5.12 -3.13 5.89
C ALA A 327 4.26 -3.71 7.03
N ILE A 328 3.20 -4.43 6.66
CA ILE A 328 2.35 -5.19 7.60
C ILE A 328 3.18 -6.15 8.47
N ALA A 329 4.23 -6.76 7.91
CA ALA A 329 5.15 -7.61 8.66
C ALA A 329 5.73 -6.89 9.88
N ARG A 330 6.16 -5.61 9.72
CA ARG A 330 6.71 -4.84 10.83
C ARG A 330 5.63 -4.56 11.89
N MET A 331 4.45 -4.17 11.49
CA MET A 331 3.33 -3.95 12.41
C MET A 331 3.04 -5.21 13.22
N MET A 332 3.02 -6.39 12.59
CA MET A 332 2.78 -7.67 13.27
C MET A 332 3.92 -8.04 14.23
N ILE A 333 5.17 -7.81 13.84
CA ILE A 333 6.34 -7.98 14.71
C ILE A 333 6.27 -7.04 15.92
N ASP A 334 5.99 -5.76 15.68
CA ASP A 334 5.87 -4.76 16.75
C ASP A 334 4.71 -5.08 17.70
N THR A 335 3.58 -5.57 17.17
CA THR A 335 2.44 -6.03 17.98
C THR A 335 2.85 -7.17 18.89
N TRP A 336 3.56 -8.17 18.39
CA TRP A 336 4.07 -9.26 19.22
C TRP A 336 5.11 -8.77 20.23
N LEU A 337 6.03 -7.86 19.85
CA LEU A 337 7.03 -7.30 20.76
C LEU A 337 6.42 -6.57 21.97
N HIS A 338 5.27 -5.92 21.79
CA HIS A 338 4.61 -5.11 22.82
C HIS A 338 3.40 -5.80 23.48
N ALA A 339 3.05 -7.01 23.07
CA ALA A 339 1.99 -7.78 23.70
C ALA A 339 2.41 -8.10 25.16
N GLU A 340 1.61 -7.65 26.14
CA GLU A 340 1.67 -8.20 27.49
C GLU A 340 1.16 -9.65 27.42
N ASP A 341 1.66 -10.55 28.25
CA ASP A 341 1.52 -12.02 28.21
C ASP A 341 0.09 -12.59 28.04
N ASP A 342 -0.95 -11.77 27.97
CA ASP A 342 -2.36 -12.18 27.87
C ASP A 342 -3.13 -11.67 26.63
N ALA A 343 -2.50 -11.10 25.59
CA ALA A 343 -3.19 -10.32 24.55
C ALA A 343 -3.17 -10.87 23.11
N LEU A 344 -2.70 -12.09 22.84
CA LEU A 344 -2.74 -12.70 21.51
C LEU A 344 -3.51 -14.01 21.48
#